data_a82e28bb50963ba580bae378414fba87
#
_entry.id   a82e28bb50963ba580bae378414fba87
#
_cell.length_a   1.000
_cell.length_b   1.000
_cell.length_c   1.000
_cell.angle_alpha   90.00
_cell.angle_beta   90.00
_cell.angle_gamma   90.00
#
_symmetry.space_group_name_H-M   'P 1'
#
loop_
_entity.id
_entity.type
_entity.pdbx_description
1 polymer ?
#
loop_
_entity_poly.entity_id
_entity_poly.type
_entity_poly.pdbx_seq_one_letter_code
_entity_poly.pdbx_strand_id
1 'polypeptide(L)'
;SDVLKKKNVFALSVNGDSMIDACIAHGDMVLMEPVSDSYSLRNGTIVSALVPGLGTTLKYFVKKGDKVYLEAANQNYDPIVLDSNQLIIQGRLLAVWRKV
;
A
#
# COMPACT_ATOMS: atom_id res chain seq x y z
N SER A 1 -8.87 21.12 0.06
CA SER A 1 -8.29 20.20 -0.91
C SER A 1 -9.24 19.04 -1.14
N ASP A 2 -9.23 18.51 -2.34
CA ASP A 2 -10.12 17.41 -2.72
C ASP A 2 -9.87 16.13 -1.93
N VAL A 3 -8.65 15.91 -1.47
CA VAL A 3 -8.30 14.76 -0.64
C VAL A 3 -9.12 14.72 0.64
N LEU A 4 -9.31 15.87 1.28
CA LEU A 4 -10.04 15.95 2.54
C LEU A 4 -11.56 15.84 2.36
N LYS A 5 -12.05 15.94 1.14
CA LYS A 5 -13.48 15.82 0.83
C LYS A 5 -13.89 14.40 0.47
N LYS A 6 -12.93 13.49 0.26
CA LYS A 6 -13.24 12.10 -0.07
C LYS A 6 -13.79 11.40 1.17
N LYS A 7 -14.84 10.60 0.96
CA LYS A 7 -15.45 9.83 2.03
C LYS A 7 -14.56 8.65 2.41
N ASN A 8 -14.50 8.37 3.69
CA ASN A 8 -13.87 7.17 4.26
C ASN A 8 -12.36 7.09 4.05
N VAL A 9 -11.71 8.23 3.77
CA VAL A 9 -10.25 8.28 3.76
C VAL A 9 -9.75 7.91 5.16
N PHE A 10 -8.71 7.09 5.21
CA PHE A 10 -8.10 6.70 6.47
C PHE A 10 -6.60 6.96 6.43
N ALA A 11 -5.99 7.01 7.61
CA ALA A 11 -4.58 7.29 7.76
C ALA A 11 -3.87 6.10 8.39
N LEU A 12 -2.63 5.86 7.97
CA LEU A 12 -1.77 4.83 8.54
C LEU A 12 -0.40 5.44 8.84
N SER A 13 0.20 4.99 9.93
CA SER A 13 1.59 5.30 10.25
C SER A 13 2.50 4.31 9.55
N VAL A 14 3.58 4.80 8.97
CA VAL A 14 4.56 3.96 8.28
C VAL A 14 5.57 3.42 9.28
N ASN A 15 5.75 2.10 9.30
CA ASN A 15 6.75 1.42 10.11
C ASN A 15 7.79 0.79 9.19
N GLY A 16 9.07 1.08 9.46
CA GLY A 16 10.18 0.51 8.71
C GLY A 16 10.49 1.28 7.44
N ASP A 17 11.38 0.73 6.64
CA ASP A 17 11.97 1.41 5.49
C ASP A 17 11.72 0.71 4.15
N SER A 18 10.74 -0.18 4.08
CA SER A 18 10.49 -0.94 2.85
C SER A 18 10.04 -0.08 1.67
N MET A 19 9.63 1.17 1.91
CA MET A 19 9.18 2.09 0.86
C MET A 19 10.07 3.34 0.76
N ILE A 20 11.30 3.27 1.23
CA ILE A 20 12.19 4.44 1.30
C ILE A 20 12.53 5.00 -0.08
N ASP A 21 12.66 4.15 -1.09
CA ASP A 21 12.98 4.60 -2.45
C ASP A 21 11.79 5.27 -3.14
N ALA A 22 10.60 5.18 -2.55
CA ALA A 22 9.42 5.95 -2.96
C ALA A 22 9.25 7.23 -2.13
N CYS A 23 10.29 7.61 -1.36
CA CYS A 23 10.27 8.78 -0.47
C CYS A 23 9.24 8.66 0.65
N ILE A 24 8.94 7.44 1.07
CA ILE A 24 8.06 7.16 2.21
C ILE A 24 8.90 6.53 3.31
N ALA A 25 9.07 7.27 4.41
CA ALA A 25 9.98 6.91 5.48
C ALA A 25 9.24 6.47 6.74
N HIS A 26 9.96 5.75 7.60
CA HIS A 26 9.46 5.41 8.93
C HIS A 26 8.99 6.67 9.67
N GLY A 27 7.81 6.59 10.26
CA GLY A 27 7.20 7.71 10.98
C GLY A 27 6.32 8.62 10.11
N ASP A 28 6.35 8.46 8.80
CA ASP A 28 5.44 9.20 7.93
C ASP A 28 4.00 8.74 8.16
N MET A 29 3.06 9.65 7.89
CA MET A 29 1.64 9.34 7.85
C MET A 29 1.22 9.26 6.40
N VAL A 30 0.48 8.22 6.04
CA VAL A 30 -0.08 8.10 4.69
C VAL A 30 -1.59 8.17 4.75
N LEU A 31 -2.17 8.89 3.78
CA LEU A 31 -3.61 8.95 3.59
C LEU A 31 -4.00 7.99 2.50
N MET A 32 -4.99 7.15 2.79
CA MET A 32 -5.41 6.06 1.93
C MET A 32 -6.87 6.21 1.53
N GLU A 33 -7.15 5.98 0.27
CA GLU A 33 -8.51 5.88 -0.24
C GLU A 33 -8.93 4.41 -0.24
N PRO A 34 -10.06 4.05 0.38
CA PRO A 34 -10.51 2.65 0.38
C PRO A 34 -10.66 2.09 -1.03
N VAL A 35 -10.28 0.84 -1.20
CA VAL A 35 -10.42 0.10 -2.45
C VAL A 35 -11.43 -1.01 -2.24
N SER A 36 -12.55 -0.95 -2.96
CA SER A 36 -13.60 -1.99 -2.90
C SER A 36 -13.45 -3.01 -4.02
N ASP A 37 -12.76 -2.65 -5.10
CA ASP A 37 -12.57 -3.51 -6.26
C ASP A 37 -11.10 -3.51 -6.68
N SER A 38 -10.37 -4.54 -6.27
CA SER A 38 -8.95 -4.66 -6.59
C SER A 38 -8.69 -4.94 -8.08
N TYR A 39 -9.70 -5.39 -8.82
CA TYR A 39 -9.54 -5.63 -10.26
C TYR A 39 -9.33 -4.33 -11.04
N SER A 40 -9.77 -3.21 -10.50
CA SER A 40 -9.58 -1.91 -11.15
C SER A 40 -8.22 -1.28 -10.87
N LEU A 41 -7.42 -1.87 -9.98
CA LEU A 41 -6.11 -1.33 -9.63
C LEU A 41 -5.11 -1.54 -10.76
N ARG A 42 -4.34 -0.47 -11.02
CA ARG A 42 -3.23 -0.56 -11.97
C ARG A 42 -1.99 -1.10 -11.27
N ASN A 43 -1.21 -1.89 -12.01
CA ASN A 43 0.10 -2.32 -11.53
C ASN A 43 0.98 -1.10 -11.27
N GLY A 44 1.70 -1.12 -10.14
CA GLY A 44 2.52 -0.01 -9.70
C GLY A 44 1.81 0.95 -8.75
N THR A 45 0.53 0.74 -8.49
CA THR A 45 -0.20 1.52 -7.47
C THR A 45 0.33 1.16 -6.08
N ILE A 46 0.58 2.17 -5.25
CA ILE A 46 0.93 1.93 -3.85
C ILE A 46 -0.35 1.69 -3.07
N VAL A 47 -0.41 0.55 -2.41
CA VAL A 47 -1.59 0.10 -1.66
C VAL A 47 -1.24 -0.25 -0.23
N SER A 48 -2.24 -0.21 0.64
CA SER A 48 -2.19 -0.88 1.93
C SER A 48 -2.94 -2.21 1.79
N ALA A 49 -2.30 -3.26 2.24
CA ALA A 49 -2.83 -4.62 2.14
C ALA A 49 -2.74 -5.33 3.47
N LEU A 50 -3.79 -6.06 3.81
CA LEU A 50 -3.78 -6.95 4.96
C LEU A 50 -3.35 -8.34 4.48
N VAL A 51 -2.22 -8.79 4.98
CA VAL A 51 -1.58 -10.06 4.59
C VAL A 51 -1.65 -11.02 5.76
N PRO A 52 -2.17 -12.25 5.57
CA PRO A 52 -2.23 -13.22 6.67
C PRO A 52 -0.86 -13.48 7.30
N GLY A 53 -0.81 -13.41 8.62
CA GLY A 53 0.42 -13.62 9.38
C GLY A 53 1.37 -12.43 9.43
N LEU A 54 1.13 -11.39 8.64
CA LEU A 54 2.01 -10.23 8.56
C LEU A 54 1.33 -8.94 9.04
N GLY A 55 0.01 -8.85 8.89
CA GLY A 55 -0.74 -7.63 9.17
C GLY A 55 -0.80 -6.69 7.98
N THR A 56 -1.02 -5.41 8.24
CA THR A 56 -1.11 -4.40 7.20
C THR A 56 0.27 -3.97 6.75
N THR A 57 0.48 -3.93 5.43
CA THR A 57 1.73 -3.49 4.81
C THR A 57 1.43 -2.51 3.69
N LEU A 58 2.37 -1.59 3.44
CA LEU A 58 2.32 -0.62 2.34
C LEU A 58 3.33 -1.07 1.29
N LYS A 59 2.86 -1.32 0.06
CA LYS A 59 3.69 -1.85 -1.02
C LYS A 59 3.15 -1.42 -2.37
N TYR A 60 3.94 -1.61 -3.43
CA TYR A 60 3.45 -1.55 -4.79
C TYR A 60 2.63 -2.80 -5.09
N PHE A 61 1.50 -2.61 -5.74
CA PHE A 61 0.62 -3.69 -6.17
C PHE A 61 0.98 -4.08 -7.60
N VAL A 62 1.26 -5.35 -7.83
CA VAL A 62 1.48 -5.90 -9.18
C VAL A 62 0.74 -7.21 -9.29
N LYS A 63 -0.19 -7.30 -10.22
CA LYS A 63 -0.96 -8.52 -10.46
C LYS A 63 -0.49 -9.19 -11.73
N LYS A 64 -0.22 -10.49 -11.64
CA LYS A 64 0.17 -11.33 -12.79
C LYS A 64 -0.64 -12.61 -12.72
N GLY A 65 -1.65 -12.73 -13.59
CA GLY A 65 -2.56 -13.87 -13.55
C GLY A 65 -3.34 -13.92 -12.24
N ASP A 66 -3.25 -15.03 -11.53
CA ASP A 66 -3.90 -15.23 -10.24
C ASP A 66 -2.99 -14.90 -9.04
N LYS A 67 -1.78 -14.39 -9.30
CA LYS A 67 -0.83 -14.00 -8.27
C LYS A 67 -0.77 -12.50 -8.11
N VAL A 68 -0.58 -12.07 -6.86
CA VAL A 68 -0.29 -10.68 -6.52
C VAL A 68 1.11 -10.60 -5.92
N TYR A 69 1.92 -9.70 -6.45
CA TYR A 69 3.24 -9.37 -5.94
C TYR A 69 3.13 -8.03 -5.23
N LEU A 70 3.43 -8.03 -3.94
CA LEU A 70 3.52 -6.79 -3.17
C LEU A 70 5.00 -6.42 -3.10
N GLU A 71 5.38 -5.43 -3.89
CA GLU A 71 6.78 -5.06 -4.10
C GLU A 71 7.17 -3.88 -3.25
N ALA A 72 8.31 -3.99 -2.59
CA ALA A 72 8.88 -2.91 -1.82
C ALA A 72 9.57 -1.90 -2.73
N ALA A 73 9.66 -0.66 -2.27
CA ALA A 73 10.54 0.36 -2.84
C ALA A 73 11.85 0.39 -2.07
N ASN A 74 12.52 -0.76 -2.03
CA ASN A 74 13.79 -0.96 -1.34
C ASN A 74 14.35 -2.31 -1.77
N GLN A 75 15.53 -2.30 -2.39
CA GLN A 75 16.12 -3.52 -2.94
C GLN A 75 16.49 -4.56 -1.87
N ASN A 76 16.51 -4.17 -0.60
CA ASN A 76 16.81 -5.09 0.50
C ASN A 76 15.61 -5.96 0.89
N TYR A 77 14.45 -5.74 0.28
CA TYR A 77 13.23 -6.49 0.58
C TYR A 77 12.78 -7.27 -0.64
N ASP A 78 12.52 -8.56 -0.43
CA ASP A 78 11.93 -9.39 -1.46
C ASP A 78 10.44 -9.11 -1.60
N PRO A 79 9.86 -9.31 -2.80
CA PRO A 79 8.41 -9.20 -2.96
C PRO A 79 7.67 -10.23 -2.11
N ILE A 80 6.51 -9.85 -1.62
CA ILE A 80 5.57 -10.78 -0.98
C ILE A 80 4.67 -11.31 -2.08
N VAL A 81 4.68 -12.63 -2.30
CA VAL A 81 3.91 -13.26 -3.37
C VAL A 81 2.74 -14.03 -2.77
N LEU A 82 1.55 -13.72 -3.24
CA LEU A 82 0.32 -14.32 -2.71
C LEU A 82 -0.63 -14.65 -3.85
N ASP A 83 -1.48 -15.65 -3.62
CA ASP A 83 -2.65 -15.81 -4.46
C ASP A 83 -3.58 -14.64 -4.24
N SER A 84 -4.28 -14.22 -5.29
CA SER A 84 -5.12 -13.02 -5.21
C SER A 84 -6.23 -13.12 -4.17
N ASN A 85 -6.60 -14.32 -3.76
CA ASN A 85 -7.61 -14.56 -2.73
C ASN A 85 -7.06 -14.62 -1.30
N GLN A 86 -5.75 -14.47 -1.11
CA GLN A 86 -5.11 -14.58 0.21
C GLN A 86 -4.88 -13.24 0.90
N LEU A 87 -5.15 -12.14 0.25
CA LEU A 87 -4.92 -10.83 0.82
C LEU A 87 -6.13 -9.94 0.63
N ILE A 88 -6.21 -8.91 1.47
CA ILE A 88 -7.23 -7.88 1.36
C ILE A 88 -6.54 -6.58 1.04
N ILE A 89 -6.86 -5.98 -0.10
CA ILE A 89 -6.42 -4.62 -0.42
C ILE A 89 -7.35 -3.66 0.31
N GLN A 90 -6.79 -2.87 1.22
CA GLN A 90 -7.55 -1.97 2.06
C GLN A 90 -7.73 -0.60 1.41
N GLY A 91 -6.68 -0.09 0.78
CA GLY A 91 -6.72 1.22 0.20
C GLY A 91 -5.56 1.48 -0.73
N ARG A 92 -5.63 2.60 -1.45
CA ARG A 92 -4.55 3.09 -2.29
C ARG A 92 -4.08 4.44 -1.79
N LEU A 93 -2.81 4.74 -2.04
CA LEU A 93 -2.17 5.95 -1.54
C LEU A 93 -2.76 7.20 -2.19
N LEU A 94 -3.12 8.17 -1.37
CA LEU A 94 -3.52 9.51 -1.80
C LEU A 94 -2.45 10.55 -1.50
N ALA A 95 -1.84 10.48 -0.32
CA ALA A 95 -0.90 11.50 0.11
C ALA A 95 0.04 10.96 1.18
N VAL A 96 1.22 11.54 1.25
CA VAL A 96 2.20 11.27 2.30
C VAL A 96 2.37 12.52 3.14
N TRP A 97 2.36 12.36 4.45
CA TRP A 97 2.47 13.44 5.40
C TRP A 97 3.66 13.23 6.30
N ARG A 98 4.49 14.25 6.42
CA ARG A 98 5.66 14.19 7.28
C ARG A 98 5.68 15.42 8.16
N LYS A 99 5.84 15.19 9.45
CA LYS A 99 6.00 16.28 10.39
C LYS A 99 7.40 16.89 10.24
N VAL A 100 7.43 18.19 10.13
CA VAL A 100 8.68 18.94 10.02
C VAL A 100 9.31 19.13 11.40
#